data_aea011973db093c229aa30644de275e9
#
_entry.id   aea011973db093c229aa30644de275e9
#
_cell.length_a   1.000
_cell.length_b   1.000
_cell.length_c   1.000
_cell.angle_alpha   90.00
_cell.angle_beta   90.00
_cell.angle_gamma   90.00
#
_symmetry.space_group_name_H-M   'P 1'
#
loop_
_entity.id
_entity.type
_entity.pdbx_description
1 polymer ?
#
loop_
_entity_poly.entity_id
_entity_poly.type
_entity_poly.pdbx_seq_one_letter_code
_entity_poly.pdbx_strand_id
1 'polypeptide(L)'
;MFVAGGATGLALHESAHLIANAVFGQQPHLKKVNFHGIPFFAITHASGLPRRQEFTISSAGFWMQHAENEWLLSRGRPLRDRGAFPKGIFTFNIATSAAYAGAAFAKTGPVERDTRGIAQSARVDERWIGALLLAPAVLDAWRYFHPDSKWASWSSRGVKIGMAVLIVR
;
A
#
# COMPACT_ATOMS: atom_id res chain seq x y z
N MET A 1 -8.54 -19.11 -8.31
CA MET A 1 -8.63 -18.55 -6.94
C MET A 1 -7.45 -17.62 -6.58
N PHE A 2 -6.20 -17.96 -6.92
CA PHE A 2 -5.05 -17.07 -6.62
C PHE A 2 -5.17 -15.70 -7.32
N VAL A 3 -5.40 -15.70 -8.63
CA VAL A 3 -5.59 -14.46 -9.41
C VAL A 3 -6.79 -13.64 -8.90
N ALA A 4 -7.89 -14.32 -8.54
CA ALA A 4 -9.04 -13.64 -7.94
C ALA A 4 -8.69 -12.96 -6.60
N GLY A 5 -7.82 -13.59 -5.79
CA GLY A 5 -7.27 -12.96 -4.58
C GLY A 5 -6.48 -11.70 -4.90
N GLY A 6 -5.58 -11.76 -5.89
CA GLY A 6 -4.82 -10.59 -6.34
C GLY A 6 -5.71 -9.45 -6.85
N ALA A 7 -6.73 -9.77 -7.65
CA ALA A 7 -7.72 -8.80 -8.11
C ALA A 7 -8.51 -8.17 -6.94
N THR A 8 -8.83 -8.97 -5.91
CA THR A 8 -9.46 -8.45 -4.69
C THR A 8 -8.53 -7.50 -3.95
N GLY A 9 -7.24 -7.82 -3.80
CA GLY A 9 -6.26 -6.93 -3.18
C GLY A 9 -6.16 -5.58 -3.91
N LEU A 10 -6.13 -5.61 -5.26
CA LEU A 10 -6.19 -4.39 -6.07
C LEU A 10 -7.48 -3.60 -5.81
N ALA A 11 -8.64 -4.26 -5.85
CA ALA A 11 -9.93 -3.60 -5.64
C ALA A 11 -10.02 -2.95 -4.25
N LEU A 12 -9.51 -3.59 -3.21
CA LEU A 12 -9.48 -3.06 -1.85
C LEU A 12 -8.51 -1.87 -1.72
N HIS A 13 -7.33 -1.93 -2.36
CA HIS A 13 -6.39 -0.82 -2.45
C HIS A 13 -7.05 0.42 -3.06
N GLU A 14 -7.64 0.28 -4.23
CA GLU A 14 -8.31 1.38 -4.92
C GLU A 14 -9.56 1.88 -4.16
N SER A 15 -10.31 0.97 -3.52
CA SER A 15 -11.45 1.36 -2.69
C SER A 15 -11.05 2.23 -1.50
N ALA A 16 -9.86 2.03 -0.94
CA ALA A 16 -9.36 2.87 0.14
C ALA A 16 -9.11 4.31 -0.32
N HIS A 17 -8.59 4.51 -1.55
CA HIS A 17 -8.47 5.85 -2.14
C HIS A 17 -9.85 6.50 -2.35
N LEU A 18 -10.85 5.74 -2.84
CA LEU A 18 -12.21 6.25 -3.01
C LEU A 18 -12.85 6.65 -1.68
N ILE A 19 -12.69 5.83 -0.64
CA ILE A 19 -13.19 6.13 0.71
C ILE A 19 -12.52 7.38 1.26
N ALA A 20 -11.20 7.50 1.15
CA ALA A 20 -10.47 8.67 1.63
C ALA A 20 -10.90 9.95 0.90
N ASN A 21 -11.09 9.90 -0.41
CA ASN A 21 -11.64 11.00 -1.18
C ASN A 21 -13.04 11.40 -0.69
N ALA A 22 -13.93 10.43 -0.48
CA ALA A 22 -15.30 10.68 -0.01
C ALA A 22 -15.31 11.33 1.39
N VAL A 23 -14.44 10.89 2.30
CA VAL A 23 -14.31 11.47 3.66
C VAL A 23 -13.95 12.95 3.60
N PHE A 24 -13.14 13.36 2.62
CA PHE A 24 -12.76 14.77 2.43
C PHE A 24 -13.64 15.51 1.43
N GLY A 25 -14.77 14.94 1.01
CA GLY A 25 -15.71 15.56 0.07
C GLY A 25 -15.13 15.78 -1.34
N GLN A 26 -14.10 15.02 -1.70
CA GLN A 26 -13.50 15.10 -3.02
C GLN A 26 -14.27 14.24 -4.03
N GLN A 27 -14.25 14.67 -5.30
CA GLN A 27 -14.81 13.92 -6.40
C GLN A 27 -13.67 13.22 -7.16
N PRO A 28 -13.45 11.92 -6.92
CA PRO A 28 -12.39 11.19 -7.61
C PRO A 28 -12.76 10.93 -9.07
N HIS A 29 -11.75 10.96 -9.93
CA HIS A 29 -11.87 10.65 -11.35
C HIS A 29 -10.96 9.51 -11.73
N LEU A 30 -11.43 8.62 -12.60
CA LEU A 30 -10.61 7.57 -13.17
C LEU A 30 -9.82 8.14 -14.35
N LYS A 31 -8.51 8.20 -14.22
CA LYS A 31 -7.60 8.67 -15.27
C LYS A 31 -6.88 7.49 -15.91
N LYS A 32 -6.98 7.38 -17.24
CA LYS A 32 -6.14 6.43 -17.99
C LYS A 32 -4.70 6.92 -17.98
N VAL A 33 -3.80 6.04 -17.62
CA VAL A 33 -2.35 6.30 -17.53
C VAL A 33 -1.63 5.30 -18.42
N ASN A 34 -0.59 5.76 -19.12
CA ASN A 34 0.30 4.90 -19.89
C ASN A 34 1.72 5.11 -19.38
N PHE A 35 2.39 4.03 -19.04
CA PHE A 35 3.78 4.07 -18.65
C PHE A 35 4.58 3.03 -19.44
N HIS A 36 5.49 3.52 -20.31
CA HIS A 36 6.28 2.68 -21.21
C HIS A 36 5.43 1.69 -22.06
N GLY A 37 4.26 2.14 -22.55
CA GLY A 37 3.37 1.32 -23.35
C GLY A 37 2.43 0.41 -22.56
N ILE A 38 2.56 0.34 -21.25
CA ILE A 38 1.65 -0.42 -20.38
C ILE A 38 0.48 0.46 -19.97
N PRO A 39 -0.75 0.15 -20.40
CA PRO A 39 -1.93 0.91 -20.01
C PRO A 39 -2.38 0.49 -18.60
N PHE A 40 -2.69 1.46 -17.77
CA PHE A 40 -3.35 1.27 -16.49
C PHE A 40 -4.20 2.49 -16.15
N PHE A 41 -4.72 2.55 -14.94
CA PHE A 41 -5.52 3.67 -14.48
C PHE A 41 -5.02 4.17 -13.12
N ALA A 42 -5.33 5.42 -12.83
CA ALA A 42 -5.13 6.01 -11.52
C ALA A 42 -6.42 6.67 -11.05
N ILE A 43 -6.69 6.62 -9.76
CA ILE A 43 -7.74 7.42 -9.14
C ILE A 43 -7.13 8.77 -8.81
N THR A 44 -7.63 9.81 -9.45
CA THR A 44 -7.15 11.19 -9.28
C THR A 44 -8.26 12.06 -8.68
N HIS A 45 -7.89 13.15 -8.04
CA HIS A 45 -8.79 14.16 -7.47
C HIS A 45 -8.32 15.56 -7.85
N ALA A 46 -9.05 16.59 -7.42
CA ALA A 46 -8.69 17.98 -7.68
C ALA A 46 -7.31 18.32 -7.08
N SER A 47 -6.53 19.12 -7.79
CA SER A 47 -5.23 19.61 -7.30
C SER A 47 -5.41 20.69 -6.23
N GLY A 48 -4.38 20.87 -5.40
CA GLY A 48 -4.37 21.96 -4.41
C GLY A 48 -5.02 21.64 -3.08
N LEU A 49 -5.20 20.35 -2.77
CA LEU A 49 -5.68 19.92 -1.46
C LEU A 49 -4.73 20.34 -0.32
N PRO A 50 -5.27 20.55 0.90
CA PRO A 50 -4.44 20.66 2.09
C PRO A 50 -3.52 19.44 2.21
N ARG A 51 -2.27 19.67 2.56
CA ARG A 51 -1.22 18.63 2.59
C ARG A 51 -1.63 17.36 3.37
N ARG A 52 -2.35 17.53 4.50
CA ARG A 52 -2.81 16.40 5.30
C ARG A 52 -3.85 15.56 4.57
N GLN A 53 -4.76 16.19 3.82
CA GLN A 53 -5.75 15.48 3.01
C GLN A 53 -5.07 14.73 1.86
N GLU A 54 -4.19 15.41 1.13
CA GLU A 54 -3.39 14.80 0.06
C GLU A 54 -2.60 13.59 0.55
N PHE A 55 -1.90 13.73 1.68
CA PHE A 55 -1.17 12.63 2.32
C PHE A 55 -2.08 11.45 2.63
N THR A 56 -3.24 11.71 3.25
CA THR A 56 -4.19 10.67 3.66
C THR A 56 -4.75 9.93 2.44
N ILE A 57 -5.15 10.68 1.41
CA ILE A 57 -5.69 10.09 0.18
C ILE A 57 -4.62 9.25 -0.53
N SER A 58 -3.42 9.81 -0.76
CA SER A 58 -2.33 9.11 -1.45
C SER A 58 -1.82 7.88 -0.69
N SER A 59 -1.93 7.85 0.64
CA SER A 59 -1.46 6.71 1.45
C SER A 59 -2.54 5.66 1.73
N ALA A 60 -3.81 5.93 1.42
CA ALA A 60 -4.94 5.11 1.83
C ALA A 60 -4.83 3.66 1.35
N GLY A 61 -4.44 3.44 0.08
CA GLY A 61 -4.26 2.11 -0.49
C GLY A 61 -3.23 1.27 0.28
N PHE A 62 -2.10 1.86 0.66
CA PHE A 62 -1.06 1.15 1.43
C PHE A 62 -1.51 0.84 2.86
N TRP A 63 -2.30 1.72 3.50
CA TRP A 63 -2.88 1.42 4.80
C TRP A 63 -3.85 0.25 4.75
N MET A 64 -4.65 0.16 3.70
CA MET A 64 -5.51 -1.00 3.46
C MET A 64 -4.67 -2.28 3.32
N GLN A 65 -3.62 -2.26 2.50
CA GLN A 65 -2.73 -3.41 2.34
C GLN A 65 -2.05 -3.84 3.64
N HIS A 66 -1.63 -2.89 4.48
CA HIS A 66 -1.05 -3.21 5.78
C HIS A 66 -2.07 -3.83 6.74
N ALA A 67 -3.30 -3.35 6.75
CA ALA A 67 -4.39 -3.91 7.55
C ALA A 67 -4.74 -5.33 7.08
N GLU A 68 -4.85 -5.54 5.77
CA GLU A 68 -5.09 -6.86 5.17
C GLU A 68 -3.98 -7.86 5.50
N ASN A 69 -2.73 -7.45 5.32
CA ASN A 69 -1.58 -8.30 5.65
C ASN A 69 -1.58 -8.68 7.12
N GLU A 70 -1.85 -7.73 8.02
CA GLU A 70 -1.92 -8.01 9.45
C GLU A 70 -3.06 -8.98 9.77
N TRP A 71 -4.23 -8.77 9.18
CA TRP A 71 -5.37 -9.66 9.35
C TRP A 71 -5.08 -11.08 8.81
N LEU A 72 -4.47 -11.20 7.63
CA LEU A 72 -4.11 -12.47 7.01
C LEU A 72 -3.05 -13.24 7.82
N LEU A 73 -2.03 -12.55 8.32
CA LEU A 73 -0.91 -13.16 9.03
C LEU A 73 -1.22 -13.48 10.51
N SER A 74 -2.26 -12.86 11.09
CA SER A 74 -2.59 -13.01 12.51
C SER A 74 -3.73 -13.99 12.79
N ARG A 75 -4.46 -14.45 11.77
CA ARG A 75 -5.66 -15.29 11.95
C ARG A 75 -5.40 -16.78 11.80
N GLY A 76 -5.70 -17.53 12.87
CA GLY A 76 -5.84 -18.98 12.81
C GLY A 76 -4.59 -19.70 12.30
N ARG A 77 -4.77 -20.59 11.31
CA ARG A 77 -3.65 -21.34 10.71
C ARG A 77 -2.72 -20.42 9.92
N PRO A 78 -1.41 -20.73 9.84
CA PRO A 78 -0.45 -19.97 9.04
C PRO A 78 -0.95 -19.76 7.61
N LEU A 79 -0.73 -18.56 7.07
CA LEU A 79 -1.23 -18.20 5.73
C LEU A 79 -0.72 -19.16 4.65
N ARG A 80 0.51 -19.68 4.79
CA ARG A 80 1.11 -20.66 3.86
C ARG A 80 0.29 -21.95 3.75
N ASP A 81 -0.48 -22.30 4.79
CA ASP A 81 -1.29 -23.52 4.86
C ASP A 81 -2.76 -23.30 4.46
N ARG A 82 -3.12 -22.08 4.07
CA ARG A 82 -4.46 -21.71 3.60
C ARG A 82 -4.60 -21.89 2.08
N GLY A 83 -5.83 -21.70 1.59
CA GLY A 83 -6.15 -21.76 0.17
C GLY A 83 -5.47 -20.66 -0.67
N ALA A 84 -5.59 -20.77 -1.97
CA ALA A 84 -4.92 -19.88 -2.92
C ALA A 84 -5.44 -18.42 -2.88
N PHE A 85 -6.71 -18.20 -2.53
CA PHE A 85 -7.32 -16.87 -2.54
C PHE A 85 -6.63 -15.89 -1.56
N PRO A 86 -6.51 -16.18 -0.24
CA PRO A 86 -5.82 -15.27 0.67
C PRO A 86 -4.33 -15.10 0.36
N LYS A 87 -3.68 -16.11 -0.22
CA LYS A 87 -2.31 -15.99 -0.73
C LYS A 87 -2.22 -15.01 -1.90
N GLY A 88 -3.24 -14.98 -2.77
CA GLY A 88 -3.32 -14.02 -3.87
C GLY A 88 -3.39 -12.57 -3.38
N ILE A 89 -4.23 -12.27 -2.38
CA ILE A 89 -4.29 -10.94 -1.74
C ILE A 89 -2.92 -10.57 -1.18
N PHE A 90 -2.36 -11.45 -0.37
CA PHE A 90 -1.07 -11.21 0.27
C PHE A 90 0.05 -10.96 -0.74
N THR A 91 0.14 -11.80 -1.78
CA THR A 91 1.15 -11.64 -2.84
C THR A 91 0.98 -10.31 -3.58
N PHE A 92 -0.25 -9.91 -3.90
CA PHE A 92 -0.52 -8.61 -4.50
C PHE A 92 0.00 -7.48 -3.60
N ASN A 93 -0.31 -7.50 -2.31
CA ASN A 93 0.09 -6.46 -1.36
C ASN A 93 1.62 -6.35 -1.25
N ILE A 94 2.33 -7.47 -1.17
CA ILE A 94 3.80 -7.49 -1.11
C ILE A 94 4.41 -7.01 -2.43
N ALA A 95 3.92 -7.53 -3.56
CA ALA A 95 4.44 -7.19 -4.88
C ALA A 95 4.22 -5.70 -5.22
N THR A 96 3.03 -5.17 -4.89
CA THR A 96 2.70 -3.75 -5.09
C THR A 96 3.60 -2.87 -4.23
N SER A 97 3.75 -3.17 -2.93
CA SER A 97 4.65 -2.42 -2.04
C SER A 97 6.09 -2.43 -2.55
N ALA A 98 6.59 -3.57 -3.04
CA ALA A 98 7.94 -3.68 -3.61
C ALA A 98 8.07 -2.89 -4.92
N ALA A 99 7.08 -2.95 -5.81
CA ALA A 99 7.07 -2.22 -7.07
C ALA A 99 7.06 -0.70 -6.85
N TYR A 100 6.21 -0.21 -5.97
CA TYR A 100 6.16 1.22 -5.61
C TYR A 100 7.44 1.67 -4.90
N ALA A 101 8.02 0.86 -4.03
CA ALA A 101 9.31 1.15 -3.41
C ALA A 101 10.43 1.24 -4.46
N GLY A 102 10.49 0.31 -5.40
CA GLY A 102 11.43 0.34 -6.52
C GLY A 102 11.27 1.61 -7.38
N ALA A 103 10.04 1.96 -7.73
CA ALA A 103 9.73 3.18 -8.47
C ALA A 103 10.15 4.45 -7.69
N ALA A 104 9.92 4.49 -6.38
CA ALA A 104 10.31 5.58 -5.50
C ALA A 104 11.84 5.73 -5.39
N PHE A 105 12.58 4.62 -5.25
CA PHE A 105 14.05 4.65 -5.22
C PHE A 105 14.64 5.13 -6.55
N ALA A 106 14.10 4.67 -7.66
CA ALA A 106 14.51 5.07 -9.00
C ALA A 106 13.95 6.46 -9.42
N LYS A 107 13.01 7.03 -8.66
CA LYS A 107 12.25 8.25 -9.01
C LYS A 107 11.61 8.17 -10.40
N THR A 108 11.11 6.99 -10.76
CA THR A 108 10.49 6.69 -12.04
C THR A 108 9.03 6.28 -11.87
N GLY A 109 8.28 6.28 -12.96
CA GLY A 109 6.87 5.92 -12.95
C GLY A 109 5.95 7.09 -13.28
N PRO A 110 4.63 6.84 -13.36
CA PRO A 110 3.64 7.88 -13.65
C PRO A 110 3.68 9.01 -12.62
N VAL A 111 3.26 10.18 -13.04
CA VAL A 111 3.18 11.34 -12.14
C VAL A 111 2.08 11.18 -11.07
N GLU A 112 1.10 10.35 -11.34
CA GLU A 112 -0.05 10.02 -10.49
C GLU A 112 0.25 8.94 -9.44
N ARG A 113 1.48 8.42 -9.37
CA ARG A 113 1.81 7.38 -8.39
C ARG A 113 1.69 7.86 -6.95
N ASP A 114 1.16 7.01 -6.10
CA ASP A 114 0.87 7.32 -4.70
C ASP A 114 2.11 7.75 -3.91
N THR A 115 3.25 7.07 -4.11
CA THR A 115 4.51 7.42 -3.43
C THR A 115 4.93 8.86 -3.67
N ARG A 116 4.66 9.39 -4.86
CA ARG A 116 4.93 10.79 -5.18
C ARG A 116 3.98 11.73 -4.46
N GLY A 117 2.69 11.43 -4.44
CA GLY A 117 1.68 12.20 -3.68
C GLY A 117 2.02 12.27 -2.20
N ILE A 118 2.38 11.12 -1.60
CA ILE A 118 2.82 11.02 -0.21
C ILE A 118 4.09 11.87 0.02
N ALA A 119 5.11 11.74 -0.82
CA ALA A 119 6.38 12.44 -0.67
C ALA A 119 6.23 13.96 -0.77
N GLN A 120 5.44 14.43 -1.75
CA GLN A 120 5.17 15.85 -1.95
C GLN A 120 4.39 16.44 -0.78
N SER A 121 3.35 15.76 -0.32
CA SER A 121 2.54 16.21 0.81
C SER A 121 3.32 16.16 2.13
N ALA A 122 4.18 15.18 2.34
CA ALA A 122 5.05 15.09 3.50
C ALA A 122 6.29 16.01 3.43
N ARG A 123 6.64 16.54 2.25
CA ARG A 123 7.86 17.31 1.97
C ARG A 123 9.15 16.53 2.27
N VAL A 124 9.17 15.27 1.88
CA VAL A 124 10.34 14.40 2.01
C VAL A 124 10.76 13.86 0.64
N ASP A 125 11.98 13.36 0.56
CA ASP A 125 12.41 12.63 -0.64
C ASP A 125 11.60 11.35 -0.79
N GLU A 126 11.14 11.05 -2.01
CA GLU A 126 10.29 9.90 -2.31
C GLU A 126 10.96 8.56 -1.93
N ARG A 127 12.28 8.50 -1.91
CA ARG A 127 13.03 7.32 -1.47
C ARG A 127 12.73 6.93 -0.02
N TRP A 128 12.45 7.90 0.86
CA TRP A 128 12.00 7.61 2.22
C TRP A 128 10.64 6.94 2.24
N ILE A 129 9.73 7.35 1.37
CA ILE A 129 8.43 6.68 1.23
C ILE A 129 8.64 5.26 0.72
N GLY A 130 9.53 5.06 -0.27
CA GLY A 130 9.91 3.72 -0.73
C GLY A 130 10.43 2.83 0.40
N ALA A 131 11.32 3.35 1.25
CA ALA A 131 11.84 2.61 2.40
C ALA A 131 10.74 2.26 3.43
N LEU A 132 9.84 3.21 3.72
CA LEU A 132 8.71 3.00 4.63
C LEU A 132 7.73 1.95 4.10
N LEU A 133 7.51 1.86 2.80
CA LEU A 133 6.65 0.83 2.21
C LEU A 133 7.34 -0.54 2.17
N LEU A 134 8.63 -0.56 1.86
CA LEU A 134 9.37 -1.81 1.72
C LEU A 134 9.60 -2.51 3.07
N ALA A 135 9.88 -1.76 4.12
CA ALA A 135 10.20 -2.33 5.43
C ALA A 135 9.09 -3.25 5.99
N PRO A 136 7.81 -2.81 6.09
CA PRO A 136 6.74 -3.71 6.53
C PRO A 136 6.47 -4.85 5.54
N ALA A 137 6.63 -4.63 4.23
CA ALA A 137 6.44 -5.67 3.22
C ALA A 137 7.46 -6.81 3.37
N VAL A 138 8.74 -6.49 3.59
CA VAL A 138 9.79 -7.49 3.85
C VAL A 138 9.52 -8.24 5.15
N LEU A 139 9.14 -7.54 6.22
CA LEU A 139 8.82 -8.17 7.50
C LEU A 139 7.58 -9.07 7.40
N ASP A 140 6.56 -8.67 6.65
CA ASP A 140 5.37 -9.47 6.41
C ASP A 140 5.69 -10.71 5.56
N ALA A 141 6.54 -10.57 4.52
CA ALA A 141 7.04 -11.70 3.77
C ALA A 141 7.84 -12.67 4.66
N TRP A 142 8.69 -12.15 5.55
CA TRP A 142 9.39 -12.97 6.53
C TRP A 142 8.42 -13.75 7.44
N ARG A 143 7.37 -13.09 7.96
CA ARG A 143 6.31 -13.74 8.76
C ARG A 143 5.58 -14.85 8.00
N TYR A 144 5.37 -14.69 6.70
CA TYR A 144 4.76 -15.74 5.88
C TYR A 144 5.59 -17.04 5.85
N PHE A 145 6.90 -16.91 5.70
CA PHE A 145 7.80 -18.06 5.69
C PHE A 145 8.13 -18.60 7.09
N HIS A 146 8.12 -17.73 8.09
CA HIS A 146 8.47 -18.03 9.48
C HIS A 146 7.33 -17.62 10.44
N PRO A 147 6.18 -18.30 10.40
CA PRO A 147 4.97 -17.89 11.14
C PRO A 147 5.16 -17.92 12.66
N ASP A 148 6.08 -18.73 13.17
CA ASP A 148 6.37 -18.87 14.61
C ASP A 148 7.36 -17.80 15.11
N SER A 149 7.90 -16.96 14.23
CA SER A 149 8.86 -15.92 14.59
C SER A 149 8.18 -14.76 15.31
N LYS A 150 8.25 -14.74 16.63
CA LYS A 150 7.74 -13.66 17.46
C LYS A 150 8.43 -12.33 17.14
N TRP A 151 9.75 -12.36 16.90
CA TRP A 151 10.52 -11.17 16.51
C TRP A 151 9.94 -10.53 15.24
N ALA A 152 9.75 -11.29 14.18
CA ALA A 152 9.23 -10.77 12.92
C ALA A 152 7.81 -10.20 13.09
N SER A 153 6.97 -10.88 13.89
CA SER A 153 5.61 -10.41 14.17
C SER A 153 5.60 -9.08 14.93
N TRP A 154 6.42 -8.95 15.97
CA TRP A 154 6.51 -7.70 16.74
C TRP A 154 7.14 -6.57 15.92
N SER A 155 8.20 -6.84 15.15
CA SER A 155 8.86 -5.85 14.31
C SER A 155 7.93 -5.32 13.22
N SER A 156 7.22 -6.21 12.49
CA SER A 156 6.25 -5.81 11.48
C SER A 156 5.15 -4.91 12.06
N ARG A 157 4.56 -5.30 13.19
CA ARG A 157 3.54 -4.50 13.89
C ARG A 157 4.09 -3.17 14.38
N GLY A 158 5.28 -3.20 14.99
CA GLY A 158 5.95 -2.00 15.50
C GLY A 158 6.21 -0.97 14.41
N VAL A 159 6.68 -1.40 13.23
CA VAL A 159 6.88 -0.51 12.07
C VAL A 159 5.55 0.10 11.62
N LYS A 160 4.50 -0.71 11.45
CA LYS A 160 3.18 -0.21 11.04
C LYS A 160 2.58 0.78 12.03
N ILE A 161 2.69 0.49 13.33
CA ILE A 161 2.24 1.41 14.40
C ILE A 161 3.07 2.69 14.39
N GLY A 162 4.40 2.58 14.28
CA GLY A 162 5.28 3.75 14.19
C GLY A 162 4.92 4.65 13.01
N MET A 163 4.64 4.08 11.85
CA MET A 163 4.16 4.81 10.67
C MET A 163 2.82 5.51 10.96
N ALA A 164 1.86 4.83 11.59
CA ALA A 164 0.57 5.41 11.93
C ALA A 164 0.71 6.62 12.89
N VAL A 165 1.58 6.53 13.88
CA VAL A 165 1.85 7.64 14.81
C VAL A 165 2.47 8.85 14.11
N LEU A 166 3.36 8.63 13.13
CA LEU A 166 3.97 9.73 12.36
C LEU A 166 2.96 10.49 11.50
N ILE A 167 1.87 9.84 11.08
CA ILE A 167 0.83 10.44 10.23
C ILE A 167 -0.15 11.30 11.04
N VAL A 168 -0.42 10.91 12.28
CA VAL A 168 -1.41 11.61 13.13
C VAL A 168 -0.86 12.90 13.72
N ARG A 169 0.46 13.08 13.75
CA ARG A 169 1.14 14.32 14.19
C ARG A 169 1.26 15.31 13.04
#